data_d61fea86a236224c753f5af7c626e44a
#
_entry.id   d61fea86a236224c753f5af7c626e44a
#
_cell.length_a   1.000
_cell.length_b   1.000
_cell.length_c   1.000
_cell.angle_alpha   90.00
_cell.angle_beta   90.00
_cell.angle_gamma   90.00
#
_symmetry.space_group_name_H-M   'P 1'
#
loop_
_entity.id
_entity.type
_entity.pdbx_description
1 polymer ?
#
loop_
_entity_poly.entity_id
_entity_poly.type
_entity_poly.pdbx_seq_one_letter_code
_entity_poly.pdbx_strand_id
1 'polypeptide(L)'
;MLINILVFASHNFNKSLDEIKSKLSFNLVMHNSKDYLKQNNQNYHILFVDNEFLLKQKEVDLIKLEKFNLPILLLTDSQSSTKKNFLFDDQVFLPINILDLRKKVNDLLSSYTFNKNSSVKIKNYTIDKNLKIMKKDNVSINLTEKEVNLLVLLNEEKKPLNKTLILKKIWQYSTDADTHTVETHIYRLRKKVLDKFGDREFINISKDGYSL
;
A
#
# COMPACT_ATOMS: atom_id res chain seq x y z
N MET A 1 -11.19 6.99 -15.09
CA MET A 1 -9.89 7.67 -14.85
C MET A 1 -8.89 7.10 -15.84
N LEU A 2 -8.13 7.95 -16.56
CA LEU A 2 -7.11 7.47 -17.48
C LEU A 2 -5.88 7.04 -16.68
N ILE A 3 -5.41 5.81 -16.89
CA ILE A 3 -4.21 5.30 -16.23
C ILE A 3 -2.99 5.86 -16.94
N ASN A 4 -2.09 6.55 -16.22
CA ASN A 4 -0.82 7.04 -16.74
C ASN A 4 0.31 6.12 -16.23
N ILE A 5 1.11 5.61 -17.14
CA ILE A 5 2.22 4.70 -16.88
C ILE A 5 3.52 5.40 -17.30
N LEU A 6 4.45 5.52 -16.35
CA LEU A 6 5.79 6.02 -16.63
C LEU A 6 6.69 4.86 -17.05
N VAL A 7 7.33 4.97 -18.21
CA VAL A 7 8.08 3.88 -18.84
C VAL A 7 9.58 4.17 -18.79
N PHE A 8 10.33 3.27 -18.19
CA PHE A 8 11.78 3.22 -18.19
C PHE A 8 12.23 2.04 -19.05
N ALA A 9 12.59 2.29 -20.28
CA ALA A 9 12.91 1.23 -21.23
C ALA A 9 14.07 1.58 -22.14
N SER A 10 14.66 0.57 -22.77
CA SER A 10 15.65 0.71 -23.82
C SER A 10 15.05 1.43 -25.03
N HIS A 11 15.91 2.04 -25.85
CA HIS A 11 15.46 2.77 -27.04
C HIS A 11 14.61 1.91 -27.98
N ASN A 12 15.04 0.67 -28.19
CA ASN A 12 14.33 -0.26 -29.08
C ASN A 12 12.96 -0.62 -28.53
N PHE A 13 12.85 -0.85 -27.22
CA PHE A 13 11.59 -1.19 -26.59
C PHE A 13 10.62 0.00 -26.57
N ASN A 14 11.12 1.22 -26.32
CA ASN A 14 10.32 2.44 -26.42
C ASN A 14 9.69 2.60 -27.81
N LYS A 15 10.44 2.32 -28.89
CA LYS A 15 9.92 2.37 -30.25
C LYS A 15 8.78 1.37 -30.45
N SER A 16 8.94 0.13 -30.00
CA SER A 16 7.89 -0.90 -30.08
C SER A 16 6.63 -0.49 -29.28
N LEU A 17 6.79 0.12 -28.11
CA LEU A 17 5.66 0.61 -27.33
C LEU A 17 4.94 1.79 -28.02
N ASP A 18 5.68 2.68 -28.69
CA ASP A 18 5.09 3.80 -29.43
C ASP A 18 4.19 3.33 -30.59
N GLU A 19 4.54 2.23 -31.26
CA GLU A 19 3.74 1.63 -32.34
C GLU A 19 2.37 1.12 -31.84
N ILE A 20 2.29 0.66 -30.60
CA ILE A 20 1.07 0.06 -30.05
C ILE A 20 0.30 0.99 -29.11
N LYS A 21 0.85 2.14 -28.72
CA LYS A 21 0.25 3.01 -27.68
C LYS A 21 -1.18 3.46 -27.99
N SER A 22 -1.51 3.65 -29.26
CA SER A 22 -2.87 4.02 -29.67
C SER A 22 -3.91 2.91 -29.46
N LYS A 23 -3.46 1.66 -29.32
CA LYS A 23 -4.30 0.48 -29.07
C LYS A 23 -4.44 0.16 -27.56
N LEU A 24 -3.68 0.85 -26.70
CA LEU A 24 -3.72 0.65 -25.27
C LEU A 24 -4.84 1.48 -24.62
N SER A 25 -5.40 0.98 -23.55
CA SER A 25 -6.42 1.69 -22.74
C SER A 25 -5.83 2.60 -21.67
N PHE A 26 -4.52 2.77 -21.66
CA PHE A 26 -3.77 3.60 -20.73
C PHE A 26 -2.76 4.45 -21.48
N ASN A 27 -2.33 5.54 -20.88
CA ASN A 27 -1.37 6.46 -21.45
C ASN A 27 0.05 6.06 -21.05
N LEU A 28 0.95 5.96 -22.05
CA LEU A 28 2.38 5.70 -21.81
C LEU A 28 3.16 7.01 -21.91
N VAL A 29 3.92 7.31 -20.87
CA VAL A 29 4.86 8.43 -20.83
C VAL A 29 6.27 7.85 -20.82
N MET A 30 6.95 7.96 -21.97
CA MET A 30 8.32 7.45 -22.12
C MET A 30 9.30 8.36 -21.39
N HIS A 31 10.14 7.76 -20.56
CA HIS A 31 11.17 8.51 -19.88
C HIS A 31 12.42 8.61 -20.76
N ASN A 32 12.78 9.83 -21.16
CA ASN A 32 14.02 10.13 -21.83
C ASN A 32 15.05 10.63 -20.81
N SER A 33 16.00 9.78 -20.50
CA SER A 33 17.15 9.92 -19.58
C SER A 33 17.59 11.34 -19.18
N LYS A 34 17.66 11.62 -17.94
CA LYS A 34 18.38 12.61 -17.09
C LYS A 34 17.52 13.57 -16.26
N ASP A 35 16.27 13.89 -16.64
CA ASP A 35 15.44 14.88 -15.92
C ASP A 35 14.23 14.29 -15.14
N TYR A 36 14.17 12.98 -14.95
CA TYR A 36 13.01 12.32 -14.34
C TYR A 36 12.70 12.77 -12.88
N LEU A 37 13.68 13.35 -12.20
CA LEU A 37 13.48 13.89 -10.85
C LEU A 37 12.79 15.25 -10.84
N LYS A 38 12.69 15.93 -11.99
CA LYS A 38 12.09 17.27 -12.09
C LYS A 38 10.61 17.26 -12.52
N GLN A 39 10.09 16.15 -13.03
CA GLN A 39 8.70 16.03 -13.51
C GLN A 39 7.71 15.60 -12.41
N ASN A 40 7.86 16.09 -11.19
CA ASN A 40 7.03 15.74 -10.02
C ASN A 40 5.54 16.13 -10.11
N ASN A 41 5.03 16.62 -11.25
CA ASN A 41 3.67 17.13 -11.36
C ASN A 41 2.72 16.25 -12.20
N GLN A 42 3.14 15.05 -12.62
CA GLN A 42 2.25 14.16 -13.35
C GLN A 42 1.77 13.02 -12.44
N ASN A 43 0.46 12.77 -12.42
CA ASN A 43 -0.16 11.68 -11.68
C ASN A 43 0.11 10.35 -12.40
N TYR A 44 1.27 9.75 -12.14
CA TYR A 44 1.57 8.38 -12.58
C TYR A 44 0.94 7.37 -11.62
N HIS A 45 0.60 6.19 -12.17
CA HIS A 45 -0.07 5.13 -11.44
C HIS A 45 0.77 3.86 -11.35
N ILE A 46 1.62 3.61 -12.36
CA ILE A 46 2.51 2.44 -12.45
C ILE A 46 3.83 2.89 -13.09
N LEU A 47 4.91 2.20 -12.73
CA LEU A 47 6.18 2.23 -13.43
C LEU A 47 6.30 0.95 -14.28
N PHE A 48 6.54 1.10 -15.58
CA PHE A 48 7.04 0.01 -16.43
C PHE A 48 8.55 0.09 -16.47
N VAL A 49 9.22 -1.00 -16.16
CA VAL A 49 10.68 -1.10 -16.20
C VAL A 49 11.09 -2.25 -17.10
N ASP A 50 11.78 -1.93 -18.20
CA ASP A 50 12.35 -2.91 -19.10
C ASP A 50 13.63 -3.50 -18.51
N ASN A 51 13.76 -4.82 -18.54
CA ASN A 51 14.91 -5.50 -17.97
C ASN A 51 16.23 -5.12 -18.66
N GLU A 52 16.23 -4.88 -19.96
CA GLU A 52 17.42 -4.40 -20.69
C GLU A 52 17.85 -3.01 -20.18
N PHE A 53 16.90 -2.12 -19.96
CA PHE A 53 17.16 -0.82 -19.33
C PHE A 53 17.74 -1.00 -17.93
N LEU A 54 17.11 -1.86 -17.11
CA LEU A 54 17.50 -2.14 -15.73
C LEU A 54 18.94 -2.62 -15.61
N LEU A 55 19.37 -3.53 -16.49
CA LEU A 55 20.72 -4.10 -16.48
C LEU A 55 21.81 -3.06 -16.78
N LYS A 56 21.48 -2.00 -17.53
CA LYS A 56 22.39 -0.91 -17.88
C LYS A 56 22.51 0.17 -16.80
N GLN A 57 21.62 0.19 -15.78
CA GLN A 57 21.63 1.20 -14.73
C GLN A 57 22.60 0.86 -13.59
N LYS A 58 23.13 1.89 -12.92
CA LYS A 58 23.87 1.73 -11.67
C LYS A 58 22.89 1.51 -10.50
N GLU A 59 23.33 0.86 -9.43
CA GLU A 59 22.47 0.62 -8.24
C GLU A 59 21.89 1.90 -7.64
N VAL A 60 22.66 2.98 -7.61
CA VAL A 60 22.21 4.30 -7.12
C VAL A 60 21.02 4.85 -7.90
N ASP A 61 20.93 4.54 -9.19
CA ASP A 61 19.83 5.01 -10.04
C ASP A 61 18.56 4.17 -9.83
N LEU A 62 18.70 2.91 -9.42
CA LEU A 62 17.57 2.03 -9.10
C LEU A 62 16.84 2.45 -7.82
N ILE A 63 17.59 2.88 -6.79
CA ILE A 63 17.01 3.44 -5.56
C ILE A 63 16.11 4.65 -5.85
N LYS A 64 16.36 5.37 -6.94
CA LYS A 64 15.52 6.50 -7.36
C LYS A 64 14.15 6.05 -7.88
N LEU A 65 14.03 4.86 -8.48
CA LEU A 65 12.75 4.31 -8.92
C LEU A 65 11.84 3.98 -7.73
N GLU A 66 12.39 3.47 -6.65
CA GLU A 66 11.65 3.19 -5.41
C GLU A 66 11.03 4.45 -4.78
N LYS A 67 11.67 5.63 -4.98
CA LYS A 67 11.16 6.91 -4.45
C LYS A 67 9.84 7.36 -5.06
N PHE A 68 9.43 6.82 -6.21
CA PHE A 68 8.12 7.12 -6.79
C PHE A 68 6.98 6.57 -5.94
N ASN A 69 7.23 5.56 -5.10
CA ASN A 69 6.21 4.89 -4.29
C ASN A 69 4.99 4.46 -5.12
N LEU A 70 5.28 3.91 -6.30
CA LEU A 70 4.33 3.39 -7.27
C LEU A 70 4.63 1.91 -7.53
N PRO A 71 3.63 1.11 -7.91
CA PRO A 71 3.87 -0.28 -8.26
C PRO A 71 4.73 -0.38 -9.52
N ILE A 72 5.65 -1.34 -9.51
CA ILE A 72 6.61 -1.57 -10.59
C ILE A 72 6.24 -2.86 -11.32
N LEU A 73 5.97 -2.74 -12.62
CA LEU A 73 5.82 -3.87 -13.53
C LEU A 73 7.11 -4.06 -14.32
N LEU A 74 7.79 -5.18 -14.08
CA LEU A 74 8.99 -5.55 -14.79
C LEU A 74 8.63 -6.21 -16.12
N LEU A 75 9.21 -5.72 -17.22
CA LEU A 75 9.07 -6.27 -18.57
C LEU A 75 10.36 -6.98 -18.93
N THR A 76 10.31 -8.28 -19.15
CA THR A 76 11.50 -9.11 -19.39
C THR A 76 11.22 -10.18 -20.44
N ASP A 77 12.24 -10.66 -21.11
CA ASP A 77 12.14 -11.90 -21.86
C ASP A 77 12.36 -13.13 -20.96
N SER A 78 11.98 -14.30 -21.42
CA SER A 78 12.07 -15.55 -20.64
C SER A 78 13.49 -16.05 -20.38
N GLN A 79 14.50 -15.43 -21.02
CA GLN A 79 15.91 -15.86 -20.98
C GLN A 79 16.80 -14.92 -20.18
N SER A 80 16.35 -13.72 -19.87
CA SER A 80 17.14 -12.71 -19.19
C SER A 80 17.16 -12.92 -17.67
N SER A 81 18.35 -12.92 -17.09
CA SER A 81 18.49 -12.79 -15.64
C SER A 81 18.13 -11.36 -15.21
N THR A 82 17.30 -11.23 -14.18
CA THR A 82 17.03 -9.94 -13.54
C THR A 82 18.16 -9.55 -12.59
N LYS A 83 18.32 -8.25 -12.35
CA LYS A 83 19.32 -7.74 -11.41
C LYS A 83 18.98 -8.22 -10.00
N LYS A 84 19.95 -8.86 -9.34
CA LYS A 84 19.82 -9.34 -7.96
C LYS A 84 19.38 -8.23 -7.06
N ASN A 85 18.66 -7.88 -6.35
CA ASN A 85 18.31 -6.77 -5.43
C ASN A 85 17.39 -5.69 -6.02
N PHE A 86 16.85 -5.82 -7.24
CA PHE A 86 15.82 -4.92 -7.71
C PHE A 86 14.44 -5.42 -7.29
N LEU A 87 13.71 -4.60 -6.53
CA LEU A 87 12.36 -4.93 -6.07
C LEU A 87 11.34 -4.48 -7.12
N PHE A 88 10.44 -5.38 -7.49
CA PHE A 88 9.31 -5.12 -8.36
C PHE A 88 8.07 -5.85 -7.81
N ASP A 89 6.89 -5.36 -8.15
CA ASP A 89 5.64 -5.89 -7.60
C ASP A 89 5.08 -7.03 -8.46
N ASP A 90 5.27 -6.97 -9.79
CA ASP A 90 4.87 -8.05 -10.71
C ASP A 90 5.74 -8.02 -11.96
N GLN A 91 5.72 -9.11 -12.76
CA GLN A 91 6.49 -9.21 -14.00
C GLN A 91 5.67 -9.73 -15.17
N VAL A 92 6.11 -9.35 -16.36
CA VAL A 92 5.54 -9.76 -17.62
C VAL A 92 6.64 -10.31 -18.51
N PHE A 93 6.41 -11.50 -19.04
CA PHE A 93 7.29 -12.10 -20.06
C PHE A 93 6.87 -11.70 -21.46
N LEU A 94 7.83 -11.25 -22.25
CA LEU A 94 7.65 -10.87 -23.64
C LEU A 94 7.92 -12.05 -24.59
N PRO A 95 7.20 -12.18 -25.69
CA PRO A 95 6.12 -11.30 -26.17
C PRO A 95 4.80 -11.50 -25.40
N ILE A 96 4.05 -10.42 -25.18
CA ILE A 96 2.73 -10.46 -24.58
C ILE A 96 1.68 -9.83 -25.50
N ASN A 97 0.46 -10.35 -25.51
CA ASN A 97 -0.63 -9.70 -26.22
C ASN A 97 -1.21 -8.51 -25.41
N ILE A 98 -1.90 -7.60 -26.14
CA ILE A 98 -2.41 -6.36 -25.56
C ILE A 98 -3.47 -6.63 -24.48
N LEU A 99 -4.30 -7.67 -24.62
CA LEU A 99 -5.36 -7.97 -23.66
C LEU A 99 -4.77 -8.46 -22.33
N ASP A 100 -3.77 -9.33 -22.39
CA ASP A 100 -3.08 -9.84 -21.21
C ASP A 100 -2.28 -8.73 -20.51
N LEU A 101 -1.60 -7.86 -21.26
CA LEU A 101 -0.93 -6.70 -20.68
C LEU A 101 -1.92 -5.78 -19.97
N ARG A 102 -3.08 -5.51 -20.57
CA ARG A 102 -4.14 -4.71 -19.97
C ARG A 102 -4.66 -5.33 -18.68
N LYS A 103 -4.90 -6.64 -18.68
CA LYS A 103 -5.31 -7.39 -17.50
C LYS A 103 -4.26 -7.27 -16.39
N LYS A 104 -2.98 -7.51 -16.70
CA LYS A 104 -1.86 -7.38 -15.74
C LYS A 104 -1.79 -5.99 -15.10
N VAL A 105 -1.93 -4.94 -15.89
CA VAL A 105 -1.95 -3.55 -15.40
C VAL A 105 -3.09 -3.32 -14.41
N ASN A 106 -4.30 -3.77 -14.74
CA ASN A 106 -5.47 -3.61 -13.87
C ASN A 106 -5.33 -4.42 -12.57
N ASP A 107 -4.87 -5.66 -12.66
CA ASP A 107 -4.66 -6.55 -11.50
C ASP A 107 -3.61 -5.97 -10.57
N LEU A 108 -2.49 -5.49 -11.11
CA LEU A 108 -1.43 -4.85 -10.33
C LEU A 108 -1.92 -3.58 -9.61
N LEU A 109 -2.64 -2.70 -10.31
CA LEU A 109 -3.21 -1.48 -9.71
C LEU A 109 -4.22 -1.81 -8.61
N SER A 110 -5.08 -2.77 -8.85
CA SER A 110 -6.09 -3.19 -7.87
C SER A 110 -5.43 -3.74 -6.61
N SER A 111 -4.45 -4.62 -6.76
CA SER A 111 -3.68 -5.20 -5.64
C SER A 111 -2.91 -4.13 -4.87
N TYR A 112 -2.23 -3.22 -5.59
CA TYR A 112 -1.46 -2.15 -4.97
C TYR A 112 -2.35 -1.18 -4.19
N THR A 113 -3.48 -0.76 -4.78
CA THR A 113 -4.45 0.13 -4.12
C THR A 113 -5.08 -0.53 -2.90
N PHE A 114 -5.43 -1.81 -3.02
CA PHE A 114 -5.95 -2.61 -1.93
C PHE A 114 -4.95 -2.68 -0.77
N ASN A 115 -3.69 -3.00 -1.05
CA ASN A 115 -2.63 -3.08 -0.05
C ASN A 115 -2.30 -1.71 0.56
N LYS A 116 -2.23 -0.65 -0.24
CA LYS A 116 -1.98 0.71 0.23
C LYS A 116 -3.10 1.22 1.15
N ASN A 117 -4.36 0.94 0.80
CA ASN A 117 -5.53 1.30 1.59
C ASN A 117 -5.70 0.42 2.84
N SER A 118 -5.02 -0.73 2.89
CA SER A 118 -5.04 -1.60 4.08
C SER A 118 -4.22 -1.02 5.23
N SER A 119 -3.21 -0.21 4.94
CA SER A 119 -2.29 0.29 5.96
C SER A 119 -2.77 1.61 6.56
N VAL A 120 -2.91 1.64 7.88
CA VAL A 120 -3.26 2.85 8.65
C VAL A 120 -2.15 3.12 9.67
N LYS A 121 -1.65 4.36 9.68
CA LYS A 121 -0.69 4.80 10.70
C LYS A 121 -1.43 5.39 11.91
N ILE A 122 -1.17 4.85 13.08
CA ILE A 122 -1.75 5.28 14.35
C ILE A 122 -0.62 5.54 15.34
N LYS A 123 -0.41 6.80 15.76
CA LYS A 123 0.76 7.19 16.56
C LYS A 123 2.06 6.70 15.88
N ASN A 124 2.83 5.87 16.58
CA ASN A 124 4.09 5.29 16.11
C ASN A 124 3.91 3.85 15.56
N TYR A 125 2.67 3.43 15.32
CA TYR A 125 2.33 2.10 14.85
C TYR A 125 1.79 2.12 13.43
N THR A 126 2.04 1.05 12.69
CA THR A 126 1.40 0.78 11.41
C THR A 126 0.47 -0.42 11.56
N ILE A 127 -0.80 -0.25 11.22
CA ILE A 127 -1.80 -1.31 11.26
C ILE A 127 -2.12 -1.72 9.82
N ASP A 128 -1.92 -2.99 9.52
CA ASP A 128 -2.43 -3.60 8.32
C ASP A 128 -3.83 -4.19 8.62
N LYS A 129 -4.85 -3.56 8.03
CA LYS A 129 -6.26 -3.94 8.25
C LYS A 129 -6.59 -5.31 7.64
N ASN A 130 -5.94 -5.67 6.52
CA ASN A 130 -6.19 -6.92 5.81
C ASN A 130 -5.51 -8.09 6.53
N LEU A 131 -4.24 -7.93 6.87
CA LEU A 131 -3.50 -8.94 7.64
C LEU A 131 -3.87 -8.94 9.12
N LYS A 132 -4.57 -7.90 9.61
CA LYS A 132 -4.92 -7.71 11.03
C LYS A 132 -3.67 -7.73 11.92
N ILE A 133 -2.64 -7.03 11.48
CA ILE A 133 -1.34 -6.95 12.18
C ILE A 133 -1.05 -5.49 12.53
N MET A 134 -0.60 -5.26 13.76
CA MET A 134 -0.05 -3.98 14.21
C MET A 134 1.45 -4.13 14.39
N LYS A 135 2.22 -3.20 13.82
CA LYS A 135 3.70 -3.22 13.81
C LYS A 135 4.26 -1.92 14.35
N LYS A 136 5.37 -2.04 15.05
CA LYS A 136 6.27 -0.95 15.42
C LYS A 136 7.69 -1.49 15.36
N ASP A 137 8.53 -0.85 14.55
CA ASP A 137 9.89 -1.32 14.27
C ASP A 137 9.87 -2.79 13.79
N ASN A 138 10.65 -3.66 14.41
CA ASN A 138 10.71 -5.09 14.08
C ASN A 138 9.74 -5.96 14.91
N VAL A 139 8.86 -5.35 15.72
CA VAL A 139 7.91 -6.07 16.57
C VAL A 139 6.51 -5.98 15.98
N SER A 140 5.78 -7.09 16.04
CA SER A 140 4.39 -7.14 15.56
C SER A 140 3.49 -7.93 16.50
N ILE A 141 2.19 -7.61 16.46
CA ILE A 141 1.12 -8.35 17.13
C ILE A 141 -0.04 -8.59 16.16
N ASN A 142 -0.71 -9.72 16.34
CA ASN A 142 -1.96 -10.00 15.63
C ASN A 142 -3.13 -9.31 16.34
N LEU A 143 -4.01 -8.73 15.54
CA LEU A 143 -5.25 -8.11 16.01
C LEU A 143 -6.45 -8.95 15.57
N THR A 144 -7.54 -8.87 16.32
CA THR A 144 -8.84 -9.33 15.84
C THR A 144 -9.47 -8.26 14.94
N GLU A 145 -10.47 -8.64 14.16
CA GLU A 145 -11.21 -7.69 13.32
C GLU A 145 -11.84 -6.54 14.15
N LYS A 146 -12.40 -6.86 15.32
CA LYS A 146 -12.99 -5.86 16.20
C LYS A 146 -11.94 -4.90 16.81
N GLU A 147 -10.73 -5.41 17.10
CA GLU A 147 -9.62 -4.57 17.55
C GLU A 147 -9.14 -3.63 16.43
N VAL A 148 -9.04 -4.11 15.18
CA VAL A 148 -8.72 -3.28 14.02
C VAL A 148 -9.77 -2.19 13.83
N ASN A 149 -11.06 -2.56 13.80
CA ASN A 149 -12.16 -1.61 13.62
C ASN A 149 -12.21 -0.57 14.75
N LEU A 150 -11.95 -0.97 16.00
CA LEU A 150 -11.86 -0.06 17.14
C LEU A 150 -10.72 0.96 16.96
N LEU A 151 -9.54 0.50 16.57
CA LEU A 151 -8.39 1.37 16.36
C LEU A 151 -8.59 2.36 15.22
N VAL A 152 -9.15 1.89 14.11
CA VAL A 152 -9.50 2.76 12.97
C VAL A 152 -10.53 3.80 13.41
N LEU A 153 -11.59 3.39 14.10
CA LEU A 153 -12.63 4.30 14.59
C LEU A 153 -12.06 5.37 15.54
N LEU A 154 -11.22 4.99 16.51
CA LEU A 154 -10.60 5.94 17.44
C LEU A 154 -9.60 6.86 16.75
N ASN A 155 -8.96 6.41 15.66
CA ASN A 155 -8.02 7.24 14.89
C ASN A 155 -8.73 8.28 14.00
N GLU A 156 -9.91 7.94 13.49
CA GLU A 156 -10.72 8.86 12.67
C GLU A 156 -11.41 9.95 13.49
N GLU A 157 -11.74 9.65 14.74
CA GLU A 157 -12.41 10.57 15.62
C GLU A 157 -11.40 11.42 16.41
N LYS A 158 -11.60 12.72 16.38
CA LYS A 158 -10.70 13.67 17.09
C LYS A 158 -11.06 13.89 18.57
N LYS A 159 -12.18 13.33 19.02
CA LYS A 159 -12.70 13.48 20.38
C LYS A 159 -12.86 12.10 21.00
N PRO A 160 -12.80 12.01 22.35
CA PRO A 160 -13.07 10.76 23.04
C PRO A 160 -14.46 10.21 22.69
N LEU A 161 -14.54 8.91 22.49
CA LEU A 161 -15.79 8.20 22.16
C LEU A 161 -16.32 7.47 23.39
N ASN A 162 -17.58 7.68 23.72
CA ASN A 162 -18.24 6.94 24.80
C ASN A 162 -18.51 5.48 24.43
N LYS A 163 -18.69 4.64 25.43
CA LYS A 163 -18.88 3.19 25.29
C LYS A 163 -20.05 2.81 24.38
N THR A 164 -21.18 3.51 24.54
CA THR A 164 -22.39 3.25 23.77
C THR A 164 -22.19 3.49 22.28
N LEU A 165 -21.50 4.57 21.92
CA LEU A 165 -21.20 4.88 20.53
C LEU A 165 -20.23 3.86 19.91
N ILE A 166 -19.21 3.45 20.65
CA ILE A 166 -18.26 2.41 20.23
C ILE A 166 -19.00 1.09 20.03
N LEU A 167 -19.85 0.68 20.98
CA LEU A 167 -20.64 -0.53 20.90
C LEU A 167 -21.51 -0.55 19.63
N LYS A 168 -22.24 0.53 19.38
CA LYS A 168 -23.10 0.68 18.21
C LYS A 168 -22.31 0.62 16.91
N LYS A 169 -21.18 1.36 16.78
CA LYS A 169 -20.39 1.46 15.55
C LYS A 169 -19.64 0.17 15.21
N ILE A 170 -19.17 -0.59 16.21
CA ILE A 170 -18.30 -1.75 15.97
C ILE A 170 -19.05 -3.08 16.08
N TRP A 171 -19.96 -3.21 17.05
CA TRP A 171 -20.68 -4.47 17.28
C TRP A 171 -22.07 -4.48 16.67
N GLN A 172 -22.58 -3.31 16.20
CA GLN A 172 -23.92 -3.16 15.62
C GLN A 172 -25.05 -3.61 16.57
N TYR A 173 -24.79 -3.60 17.87
CA TYR A 173 -25.81 -3.92 18.86
C TYR A 173 -26.73 -2.73 19.12
N SER A 174 -27.99 -3.03 19.51
CA SER A 174 -28.93 -2.03 20.01
C SER A 174 -28.38 -1.37 21.29
N THR A 175 -28.92 -0.19 21.63
CA THR A 175 -28.50 0.62 22.79
C THR A 175 -28.63 -0.09 24.15
N ASP A 176 -29.39 -1.16 24.21
CA ASP A 176 -29.62 -1.96 25.43
C ASP A 176 -28.59 -3.06 25.66
N ALA A 177 -27.60 -3.22 24.77
CA ALA A 177 -26.56 -4.23 24.92
C ALA A 177 -25.52 -3.81 25.99
N ASP A 178 -24.97 -4.81 26.67
CA ASP A 178 -24.01 -4.62 27.76
C ASP A 178 -22.73 -3.94 27.30
N THR A 179 -22.47 -2.74 27.82
CA THR A 179 -21.26 -1.96 27.53
C THR A 179 -19.98 -2.58 28.12
N HIS A 180 -20.07 -3.56 29.02
CA HIS A 180 -18.92 -4.32 29.51
C HIS A 180 -18.16 -5.05 28.42
N THR A 181 -18.80 -5.36 27.29
CA THR A 181 -18.13 -5.88 26.08
C THR A 181 -17.03 -4.95 25.61
N VAL A 182 -17.30 -3.63 25.50
CA VAL A 182 -16.33 -2.64 25.05
C VAL A 182 -15.15 -2.55 26.01
N GLU A 183 -15.44 -2.48 27.33
CA GLU A 183 -14.40 -2.40 28.36
C GLU A 183 -13.46 -3.61 28.30
N THR A 184 -14.03 -4.81 28.19
CA THR A 184 -13.24 -6.04 28.11
C THR A 184 -12.33 -6.08 26.88
N HIS A 185 -12.83 -5.64 25.71
CA HIS A 185 -12.03 -5.59 24.50
C HIS A 185 -10.90 -4.55 24.59
N ILE A 186 -11.21 -3.36 25.12
CA ILE A 186 -10.20 -2.31 25.30
C ILE A 186 -9.14 -2.74 26.32
N TYR A 187 -9.55 -3.34 27.43
CA TYR A 187 -8.61 -3.87 28.42
C TYR A 187 -7.66 -4.92 27.81
N ARG A 188 -8.21 -5.90 27.08
CA ARG A 188 -7.40 -6.94 26.42
C ARG A 188 -6.45 -6.34 25.38
N LEU A 189 -6.90 -5.37 24.59
CA LEU A 189 -6.07 -4.71 23.58
C LEU A 189 -4.96 -3.90 24.25
N ARG A 190 -5.26 -3.11 25.29
CA ARG A 190 -4.24 -2.38 26.05
C ARG A 190 -3.20 -3.31 26.68
N LYS A 191 -3.63 -4.43 27.25
CA LYS A 191 -2.72 -5.45 27.79
C LYS A 191 -1.82 -6.03 26.71
N LYS A 192 -2.38 -6.38 25.55
CA LYS A 192 -1.64 -6.91 24.40
C LYS A 192 -0.56 -5.91 23.93
N VAL A 193 -0.90 -4.63 23.83
CA VAL A 193 0.03 -3.56 23.43
C VAL A 193 1.10 -3.33 24.51
N LEU A 194 0.73 -3.30 25.77
CA LEU A 194 1.65 -3.18 26.89
C LEU A 194 2.67 -4.34 26.91
N ASP A 195 2.17 -5.56 26.83
CA ASP A 195 3.01 -6.78 26.93
C ASP A 195 4.06 -6.87 25.80
N LYS A 196 3.73 -6.37 24.61
CA LYS A 196 4.60 -6.48 23.43
C LYS A 196 5.43 -5.23 23.13
N PHE A 197 4.89 -4.05 23.37
CA PHE A 197 5.53 -2.78 23.00
C PHE A 197 5.90 -1.92 24.21
N GLY A 198 5.50 -2.29 25.42
CA GLY A 198 5.73 -1.50 26.64
C GLY A 198 4.89 -0.21 26.73
N ASP A 199 3.90 -0.02 25.84
CA ASP A 199 3.11 1.21 25.77
C ASP A 199 1.87 1.14 26.67
N ARG A 200 1.90 1.89 27.77
CA ARG A 200 0.81 1.96 28.75
C ARG A 200 -0.29 2.94 28.35
N GLU A 201 0.04 3.91 27.48
CA GLU A 201 -0.83 5.04 27.13
C GLU A 201 -1.35 4.97 25.70
N PHE A 202 -1.32 3.77 25.10
CA PHE A 202 -1.75 3.58 23.73
C PHE A 202 -3.22 3.97 23.51
N ILE A 203 -4.11 3.61 24.42
CA ILE A 203 -5.51 4.07 24.47
C ILE A 203 -5.73 4.82 25.77
N ASN A 204 -6.11 6.08 25.65
CA ASN A 204 -6.43 6.93 26.77
C ASN A 204 -7.87 6.69 27.25
N ILE A 205 -8.08 6.80 28.55
CA ILE A 205 -9.40 6.68 29.20
C ILE A 205 -9.66 7.99 29.91
N SER A 206 -10.77 8.63 29.59
CA SER A 206 -11.23 9.86 30.25
C SER A 206 -12.68 9.70 30.72
N LYS A 207 -13.21 10.72 31.38
CA LYS A 207 -14.65 10.80 31.80
C LYS A 207 -15.55 10.80 30.55
N ASP A 208 -15.05 11.33 29.42
CA ASP A 208 -15.80 11.46 28.17
C ASP A 208 -15.72 10.20 27.29
N GLY A 209 -14.85 9.24 27.64
CA GLY A 209 -14.68 7.99 26.91
C GLY A 209 -13.23 7.63 26.56
N TYR A 210 -13.05 6.99 25.42
CA TYR A 210 -11.78 6.43 24.92
C TYR A 210 -11.27 7.21 23.72
N SER A 211 -9.94 7.44 23.66
CA SER A 211 -9.25 8.08 22.54
C SER A 211 -7.85 7.47 22.34
N LEU A 212 -7.23 7.76 21.20
CA LEU A 212 -5.82 7.44 20.94
C LEU A 212 -4.92 8.61 21.33
#